data_65ac2f2f01d315e05ba3a4ca8668ad95
#
_entry.id   65ac2f2f01d315e05ba3a4ca8668ad95
#
_cell.length_a   1.000
_cell.length_b   1.000
_cell.length_c   1.000
_cell.angle_alpha   90.00
_cell.angle_beta   90.00
_cell.angle_gamma   90.00
#
_symmetry.space_group_name_H-M   'P 1'
#
loop_
_entity.id
_entity.type
_entity.pdbx_description
1 polymer ?
#
loop_
_entity_poly.entity_id
_entity_poly.type
_entity_poly.pdbx_seq_one_letter_code
_entity_poly.pdbx_strand_id
1 'polypeptide(L)'
;MFTLLEDRSRRQFLNNADILKPNLVAPGNLIWAAWSSLGTDSVEFQGENFAMMSGTSMAAPHIAGLAALIKQKFPSFSPAAIASALSTTASLYDNNGGQIMAQRAYSNPDINQSPATPFDMGSGFVNATGALDPGLIFDSRYDDYMSFLCGINGSSPVVLNYTGQNCLSYNSTINGIDLNLPSITIAKLYQSKTVQRSVTNIAGEETYRVGWSAPYGVTIKVAPTRFCIASGERKVLSVFVDAKMNSSTASYGRIGLFGDKGHVVNIPLSVIVKVTYNTTTNV
;
A
#
# COMPACT_ATOMS: atom_id res chain seq x y z
N MET A 1 7.25 20.43 -5.15
CA MET A 1 8.11 19.37 -5.72
C MET A 1 8.31 18.33 -4.63
N PHE A 2 7.74 17.13 -4.79
CA PHE A 2 7.85 16.09 -3.77
C PHE A 2 9.07 15.25 -4.11
N THR A 3 10.16 15.45 -3.40
CA THR A 3 11.35 14.61 -3.54
C THR A 3 11.10 13.34 -2.74
N LEU A 4 10.89 12.24 -3.43
CA LEU A 4 10.94 10.91 -2.80
C LEU A 4 12.40 10.66 -2.41
N LEU A 5 12.71 10.89 -1.13
CA LEU A 5 14.05 10.65 -0.61
C LEU A 5 14.29 9.17 -0.42
N GLU A 6 15.34 8.74 -1.09
CA GLU A 6 16.18 7.55 -0.90
C GLU A 6 15.61 6.12 -0.98
N ASP A 7 16.39 5.38 -1.69
CA ASP A 7 16.46 3.97 -2.06
C ASP A 7 16.18 2.93 -0.95
N ARG A 8 16.20 3.31 0.32
CA ARG A 8 16.07 2.36 1.43
C ARG A 8 14.64 1.88 1.69
N SER A 9 13.64 2.65 1.32
CA SER A 9 12.21 2.28 1.45
C SER A 9 11.65 1.54 0.24
N ARG A 10 12.34 1.60 -0.91
CA ARG A 10 11.95 0.98 -2.19
C ARG A 10 12.24 -0.52 -2.26
N ARG A 11 12.18 -1.23 -1.15
CA ARG A 11 12.47 -2.67 -1.15
C ARG A 11 11.26 -3.44 -1.63
N GLN A 12 11.27 -3.67 -2.92
CA GLN A 12 10.34 -4.52 -3.65
C GLN A 12 10.50 -5.96 -3.18
N PHE A 13 9.45 -6.62 -2.72
CA PHE A 13 9.47 -8.06 -2.48
C PHE A 13 10.50 -8.58 -1.47
N LEU A 14 10.74 -7.86 -0.37
CA LEU A 14 11.62 -8.35 0.69
C LEU A 14 11.13 -9.74 1.14
N ASN A 15 11.99 -10.75 0.99
CA ASN A 15 11.70 -12.13 1.39
C ASN A 15 10.47 -12.76 0.72
N ASN A 16 10.05 -12.32 -0.48
CA ASN A 16 8.84 -12.78 -1.17
C ASN A 16 7.55 -12.58 -0.35
N ALA A 17 7.49 -11.53 0.46
CA ALA A 17 6.37 -11.31 1.38
C ALA A 17 5.04 -10.96 0.67
N ASP A 18 5.07 -10.65 -0.63
CA ASP A 18 3.89 -10.22 -1.40
C ASP A 18 3.16 -9.01 -0.77
N ILE A 19 3.93 -8.10 -0.16
CA ILE A 19 3.43 -6.89 0.50
C ILE A 19 4.04 -5.66 -0.17
N LEU A 20 3.20 -4.65 -0.47
CA LEU A 20 3.64 -3.39 -1.05
C LEU A 20 4.26 -2.48 0.01
N LYS A 21 5.45 -1.94 -0.29
CA LYS A 21 6.09 -0.85 0.44
C LYS A 21 6.75 0.13 -0.54
N PRO A 22 6.70 1.45 -0.26
CA PRO A 22 5.99 2.13 0.84
C PRO A 22 4.47 1.96 0.71
N ASN A 23 3.72 2.34 1.77
CA ASN A 23 2.25 2.30 1.71
C ASN A 23 1.69 3.50 0.94
N LEU A 24 2.25 4.70 1.18
CA LEU A 24 1.86 5.98 0.55
C LEU A 24 2.96 7.01 0.76
N VAL A 25 2.84 8.17 0.12
CA VAL A 25 3.74 9.31 0.29
C VAL A 25 3.05 10.49 0.95
N ALA A 26 3.83 11.28 1.68
CA ALA A 26 3.39 12.48 2.38
C ALA A 26 4.47 13.58 2.28
N PRO A 27 4.18 14.85 2.66
CA PRO A 27 5.16 15.90 2.70
C PRO A 27 6.36 15.53 3.56
N GLY A 28 7.56 15.58 3.00
CA GLY A 28 8.79 15.22 3.70
C GLY A 28 10.02 16.00 3.21
N ASN A 29 9.83 16.96 2.32
CA ASN A 29 10.92 17.79 1.79
C ASN A 29 10.81 19.22 2.28
N LEU A 30 11.91 19.77 2.83
CA LEU A 30 12.00 21.12 3.36
C LEU A 30 10.87 21.42 4.38
N ILE A 31 10.72 20.55 5.36
CA ILE A 31 9.73 20.72 6.41
C ILE A 31 10.30 21.58 7.51
N TRP A 32 9.68 22.73 7.74
CA TRP A 32 9.97 23.62 8.86
C TRP A 32 9.20 23.14 10.09
N ALA A 33 9.91 22.79 11.14
CA ALA A 33 9.31 22.25 12.36
C ALA A 33 10.08 22.63 13.60
N ALA A 34 9.48 22.42 14.77
CA ALA A 34 10.12 22.64 16.06
C ALA A 34 11.38 21.79 16.20
N TRP A 35 12.42 22.38 16.74
CA TRP A 35 13.71 21.77 17.01
C TRP A 35 14.11 22.02 18.45
N SER A 36 14.94 21.16 19.01
CA SER A 36 15.51 21.40 20.33
C SER A 36 16.75 22.30 20.23
N SER A 37 16.80 23.37 20.99
CA SER A 37 18.00 24.21 21.10
C SER A 37 19.22 23.44 21.64
N LEU A 38 19.00 22.29 22.26
CA LEU A 38 20.05 21.36 22.73
C LEU A 38 20.38 20.27 21.69
N GLY A 39 19.72 20.31 20.53
CA GLY A 39 19.96 19.33 19.45
C GLY A 39 21.36 19.50 18.87
N THR A 40 22.06 18.37 18.67
CA THR A 40 23.43 18.34 18.18
C THR A 40 23.57 17.69 16.79
N ASP A 41 22.47 17.18 16.23
CA ASP A 41 22.48 16.39 15.00
C ASP A 41 22.79 17.22 13.73
N SER A 42 22.63 18.55 13.82
CA SER A 42 22.97 19.47 12.73
C SER A 42 23.56 20.77 13.31
N VAL A 43 24.80 21.02 12.96
CA VAL A 43 25.53 22.22 13.43
C VAL A 43 24.83 23.52 13.01
N GLU A 44 24.13 23.49 11.87
CA GLU A 44 23.41 24.62 11.27
C GLU A 44 22.24 25.10 12.15
N PHE A 45 21.68 24.21 12.97
CA PHE A 45 20.51 24.50 13.83
C PHE A 45 20.86 24.43 15.33
N GLN A 46 22.14 24.40 15.67
CA GLN A 46 22.56 24.37 17.06
C GLN A 46 22.15 25.66 17.78
N GLY A 47 21.42 25.54 18.88
CA GLY A 47 20.87 26.66 19.62
C GLY A 47 19.54 27.22 19.08
N GLU A 48 19.05 26.73 17.93
CA GLU A 48 17.80 27.16 17.32
C GLU A 48 16.61 26.37 17.86
N ASN A 49 15.43 26.97 17.86
CA ASN A 49 14.17 26.35 18.27
C ASN A 49 13.39 25.73 17.09
N PHE A 50 13.83 25.99 15.87
CA PHE A 50 13.22 25.49 14.65
C PHE A 50 14.29 25.05 13.66
N ALA A 51 13.98 24.04 12.86
CA ALA A 51 14.86 23.57 11.80
C ALA A 51 14.05 23.25 10.53
N MET A 52 14.71 23.40 9.39
CA MET A 52 14.18 22.97 8.09
C MET A 52 14.88 21.69 7.67
N MET A 53 14.15 20.58 7.62
CA MET A 53 14.71 19.27 7.33
C MET A 53 13.93 18.54 6.25
N SER A 54 14.62 17.61 5.55
CA SER A 54 14.03 16.74 4.55
C SER A 54 14.27 15.29 4.91
N GLY A 55 13.25 14.44 4.73
CA GLY A 55 13.39 13.01 4.98
C GLY A 55 12.04 12.31 5.10
N THR A 56 12.07 11.01 5.01
CA THR A 56 10.91 10.16 5.35
C THR A 56 10.51 10.31 6.81
N SER A 57 11.47 10.68 7.68
CA SER A 57 11.23 10.99 9.09
C SER A 57 10.37 12.25 9.29
N MET A 58 10.32 13.15 8.31
CA MET A 58 9.45 14.33 8.28
C MET A 58 8.08 14.02 7.68
N ALA A 59 8.01 13.06 6.76
CA ALA A 59 6.75 12.58 6.20
C ALA A 59 5.94 11.74 7.19
N ALA A 60 6.59 10.91 8.00
CA ALA A 60 5.94 9.99 8.93
C ALA A 60 5.02 10.70 9.95
N PRO A 61 5.41 11.81 10.62
CA PRO A 61 4.53 12.52 11.56
C PRO A 61 3.30 13.16 10.91
N HIS A 62 3.34 13.52 9.62
CA HIS A 62 2.14 13.95 8.90
C HIS A 62 1.11 12.81 8.84
N ILE A 63 1.57 11.60 8.54
CA ILE A 63 0.69 10.42 8.53
C ILE A 63 0.21 10.06 9.94
N ALA A 64 1.07 10.18 10.95
CA ALA A 64 0.68 9.94 12.34
C ALA A 64 -0.40 10.93 12.80
N GLY A 65 -0.27 12.22 12.46
CA GLY A 65 -1.28 13.24 12.75
C GLY A 65 -2.61 12.96 12.07
N LEU A 66 -2.59 12.58 10.78
CA LEU A 66 -3.81 12.19 10.06
C LEU A 66 -4.44 10.91 10.63
N ALA A 67 -3.63 9.94 11.03
CA ALA A 67 -4.13 8.73 11.68
C ALA A 67 -4.83 9.05 13.01
N ALA A 68 -4.30 10.02 13.78
CA ALA A 68 -4.94 10.49 15.00
C ALA A 68 -6.29 11.17 14.73
N LEU A 69 -6.39 12.00 13.68
CA LEU A 69 -7.66 12.61 13.25
C LEU A 69 -8.68 11.57 12.80
N ILE A 70 -8.25 10.56 12.04
CA ILE A 70 -9.13 9.44 11.63
C ILE A 70 -9.58 8.67 12.87
N LYS A 71 -8.69 8.38 13.80
CA LYS A 71 -9.01 7.69 15.05
C LYS A 71 -9.97 8.48 15.93
N GLN A 72 -9.85 9.82 15.92
CA GLN A 72 -10.79 10.70 16.62
C GLN A 72 -12.19 10.67 15.98
N LYS A 73 -12.24 10.71 14.63
CA LYS A 73 -13.54 10.64 13.89
C LYS A 73 -14.19 9.26 13.97
N PHE A 74 -13.38 8.20 13.92
CA PHE A 74 -13.82 6.81 13.95
C PHE A 74 -13.12 6.05 15.10
N PRO A 75 -13.58 6.20 16.35
CA PRO A 75 -12.91 5.61 17.51
C PRO A 75 -12.80 4.07 17.49
N SER A 76 -13.70 3.41 16.76
CA SER A 76 -13.71 1.94 16.60
C SER A 76 -12.73 1.42 15.54
N PHE A 77 -12.14 2.29 14.71
CA PHE A 77 -11.24 1.81 13.66
C PHE A 77 -10.00 1.12 14.22
N SER A 78 -9.71 -0.04 13.66
CA SER A 78 -8.46 -0.75 13.87
C SER A 78 -7.29 0.00 13.21
N PRO A 79 -6.03 -0.28 13.53
CA PRO A 79 -4.88 0.22 12.78
C PRO A 79 -4.95 -0.12 11.28
N ALA A 80 -5.48 -1.31 10.92
CA ALA A 80 -5.67 -1.71 9.53
C ALA A 80 -6.72 -0.85 8.83
N ALA A 81 -7.85 -0.55 9.48
CA ALA A 81 -8.89 0.32 8.95
C ALA A 81 -8.37 1.75 8.71
N ILE A 82 -7.56 2.29 9.64
CA ILE A 82 -6.91 3.61 9.49
C ILE A 82 -5.93 3.59 8.31
N ALA A 83 -5.07 2.58 8.23
CA ALA A 83 -4.13 2.44 7.12
C ALA A 83 -4.86 2.28 5.78
N SER A 84 -6.00 1.57 5.76
CA SER A 84 -6.85 1.46 4.60
C SER A 84 -7.42 2.82 4.18
N ALA A 85 -8.03 3.57 5.10
CA ALA A 85 -8.59 4.88 4.81
C ALA A 85 -7.56 5.83 4.17
N LEU A 86 -6.34 5.84 4.69
CA LEU A 86 -5.23 6.63 4.15
C LEU A 86 -4.80 6.17 2.76
N SER A 87 -4.70 4.85 2.55
CA SER A 87 -4.15 4.29 1.31
C SER A 87 -5.15 4.32 0.16
N THR A 88 -6.41 3.95 0.41
CA THR A 88 -7.42 3.81 -0.65
C THR A 88 -7.84 5.14 -1.26
N THR A 89 -7.72 6.22 -0.51
CA THR A 89 -8.11 7.58 -0.92
C THR A 89 -6.94 8.43 -1.41
N ALA A 90 -5.71 7.88 -1.40
CA ALA A 90 -4.52 8.60 -1.82
C ALA A 90 -4.61 9.09 -3.27
N SER A 91 -4.12 10.31 -3.52
CA SER A 91 -4.08 10.94 -4.84
C SER A 91 -2.95 10.35 -5.69
N LEU A 92 -3.23 10.17 -6.97
CA LEU A 92 -2.24 9.74 -7.98
C LEU A 92 -1.62 10.90 -8.71
N TYR A 93 -2.11 12.09 -8.43
CA TYR A 93 -1.75 13.32 -9.11
C TYR A 93 -1.15 14.30 -8.11
N ASP A 94 -0.26 15.12 -8.62
CA ASP A 94 0.30 16.25 -7.89
C ASP A 94 -0.72 17.40 -7.78
N ASN A 95 -0.32 18.49 -7.12
CA ASN A 95 -1.17 19.65 -6.92
C ASN A 95 -1.51 20.40 -8.23
N ASN A 96 -0.81 20.12 -9.33
CA ASN A 96 -1.06 20.70 -10.65
C ASN A 96 -1.89 19.77 -11.54
N GLY A 97 -2.33 18.63 -11.02
CA GLY A 97 -3.08 17.61 -11.78
C GLY A 97 -2.19 16.75 -12.69
N GLY A 98 -0.85 16.87 -12.58
CA GLY A 98 0.11 16.03 -13.26
C GLY A 98 0.34 14.72 -12.53
N GLN A 99 0.91 13.74 -13.23
CA GLN A 99 1.33 12.49 -12.58
C GLN A 99 2.44 12.75 -11.56
N ILE A 100 2.40 12.06 -10.44
CA ILE A 100 3.49 12.09 -9.46
C ILE A 100 4.74 11.52 -10.14
N MET A 101 5.84 12.29 -10.09
CA MET A 101 7.11 11.93 -10.70
C MET A 101 8.08 11.40 -9.64
N ALA A 102 8.89 10.41 -10.01
CA ALA A 102 9.95 9.87 -9.19
C ALA A 102 11.32 10.16 -9.83
N GLN A 103 12.25 10.60 -9.02
CA GLN A 103 13.63 10.81 -9.42
C GLN A 103 14.33 9.46 -9.61
N ARG A 104 15.07 9.31 -10.70
CA ARG A 104 15.76 8.05 -11.05
C ARG A 104 17.29 8.11 -10.88
N ALA A 105 17.87 9.30 -10.90
CA ALA A 105 19.29 9.51 -10.66
C ALA A 105 19.54 10.84 -9.96
N TYR A 106 20.60 10.89 -9.16
CA TYR A 106 20.97 12.08 -8.38
C TYR A 106 21.90 13.04 -9.13
N SER A 107 22.64 12.55 -10.13
CA SER A 107 23.59 13.37 -10.90
C SER A 107 22.93 14.43 -11.77
N ASN A 108 21.69 14.19 -12.23
CA ASN A 108 20.88 15.14 -13.00
C ASN A 108 19.40 14.94 -12.63
N PRO A 109 18.96 15.40 -11.45
CA PRO A 109 17.63 15.09 -10.91
C PRO A 109 16.49 15.58 -11.79
N ASP A 110 16.63 16.73 -12.45
CA ASP A 110 15.56 17.33 -13.26
C ASP A 110 15.34 16.60 -14.60
N ILE A 111 16.38 15.95 -15.13
CA ILE A 111 16.32 15.23 -16.41
C ILE A 111 15.96 13.76 -16.21
N ASN A 112 16.24 13.19 -15.05
CA ASN A 112 16.07 11.77 -14.74
C ASN A 112 14.80 11.50 -13.92
N GLN A 113 13.70 12.14 -14.27
CA GLN A 113 12.39 11.89 -13.70
C GLN A 113 11.57 10.96 -14.60
N SER A 114 10.77 10.12 -13.98
CA SER A 114 9.76 9.30 -14.66
C SER A 114 8.51 9.18 -13.80
N PRO A 115 7.36 8.82 -14.38
CA PRO A 115 6.16 8.57 -13.58
C PRO A 115 6.45 7.63 -12.43
N ALA A 116 5.98 8.00 -11.24
CA ALA A 116 6.15 7.20 -10.03
C ALA A 116 5.37 5.89 -10.14
N THR A 117 6.01 4.81 -9.72
CA THR A 117 5.41 3.47 -9.64
C THR A 117 4.85 3.21 -8.24
N PRO A 118 4.04 2.18 -8.03
CA PRO A 118 3.65 1.78 -6.67
C PRO A 118 4.82 1.51 -5.72
N PHE A 119 6.01 1.19 -6.23
CA PHE A 119 7.22 1.04 -5.40
C PHE A 119 7.87 2.36 -5.01
N ASP A 120 7.54 3.43 -5.72
CA ASP A 120 7.97 4.78 -5.36
C ASP A 120 6.98 5.45 -4.39
N MET A 121 5.68 5.29 -4.65
CA MET A 121 4.64 6.07 -3.98
C MET A 121 3.57 5.24 -3.24
N GLY A 122 3.68 3.91 -3.24
CA GLY A 122 2.62 3.06 -2.69
C GLY A 122 1.29 3.28 -3.40
N SER A 123 0.27 3.62 -2.63
CA SER A 123 -1.06 3.96 -3.15
C SER A 123 -1.14 5.36 -3.77
N GLY A 124 -0.17 6.25 -3.48
CA GLY A 124 -0.14 7.63 -3.95
C GLY A 124 0.17 8.63 -2.84
N PHE A 125 -0.11 9.91 -3.11
CA PHE A 125 0.07 10.99 -2.15
C PHE A 125 -1.14 11.08 -1.20
N VAL A 126 -0.87 11.24 0.09
CA VAL A 126 -1.91 11.28 1.12
C VAL A 126 -2.95 12.38 0.83
N ASN A 127 -4.23 12.00 0.90
CA ASN A 127 -5.37 12.91 0.77
C ASN A 127 -6.11 12.95 2.12
N ALA A 128 -5.85 13.98 2.90
CA ALA A 128 -6.39 14.13 4.25
C ALA A 128 -7.93 14.15 4.26
N THR A 129 -8.53 14.87 3.32
CA THR A 129 -9.99 15.00 3.23
C THR A 129 -10.64 13.67 2.85
N GLY A 130 -10.10 12.99 1.83
CA GLY A 130 -10.60 11.68 1.41
C GLY A 130 -10.43 10.62 2.50
N ALA A 131 -9.32 10.65 3.25
CA ALA A 131 -9.08 9.70 4.32
C ALA A 131 -10.07 9.84 5.51
N LEU A 132 -10.68 11.00 5.67
CA LEU A 132 -11.75 11.23 6.65
C LEU A 132 -13.14 10.79 6.14
N ASP A 133 -13.27 10.44 4.87
CA ASP A 133 -14.51 9.92 4.27
C ASP A 133 -14.18 8.88 3.17
N PRO A 134 -13.64 7.72 3.54
CA PRO A 134 -13.11 6.77 2.57
C PRO A 134 -14.18 5.89 1.90
N GLY A 135 -15.43 5.93 2.35
CA GLY A 135 -16.53 5.09 1.86
C GLY A 135 -16.34 3.62 2.23
N LEU A 136 -15.33 2.96 1.67
CA LEU A 136 -15.00 1.56 1.94
C LEU A 136 -13.65 1.44 2.64
N ILE A 137 -13.55 0.49 3.56
CA ILE A 137 -12.31 0.13 4.24
C ILE A 137 -11.98 -1.35 4.06
N PHE A 138 -10.68 -1.65 3.98
CA PHE A 138 -10.11 -2.98 4.16
C PHE A 138 -9.71 -3.10 5.62
N ASP A 139 -10.12 -4.17 6.27
CA ASP A 139 -9.76 -4.41 7.66
C ASP A 139 -9.18 -5.82 7.81
N SER A 140 -8.14 -5.91 8.63
CA SER A 140 -7.49 -7.16 9.01
C SER A 140 -7.42 -7.20 10.52
N ARG A 141 -7.74 -8.36 11.09
CA ARG A 141 -7.70 -8.56 12.53
C ARG A 141 -6.29 -8.90 13.00
N TYR A 142 -6.06 -8.78 14.29
CA TYR A 142 -4.80 -9.16 14.92
C TYR A 142 -4.37 -10.59 14.54
N ASP A 143 -5.32 -11.53 14.60
CA ASP A 143 -5.06 -12.94 14.27
C ASP A 143 -4.64 -13.16 12.81
N ASP A 144 -5.11 -12.34 11.88
CA ASP A 144 -4.68 -12.42 10.47
C ASP A 144 -3.19 -12.07 10.34
N TYR A 145 -2.73 -11.05 11.07
CA TYR A 145 -1.31 -10.68 11.10
C TYR A 145 -0.45 -11.73 11.81
N MET A 146 -0.95 -12.32 12.90
CA MET A 146 -0.23 -13.40 13.59
C MET A 146 -0.15 -14.65 12.73
N SER A 147 -1.23 -15.00 12.04
CA SER A 147 -1.25 -16.10 11.06
C SER A 147 -0.26 -15.87 9.92
N PHE A 148 -0.15 -14.63 9.44
CA PHE A 148 0.88 -14.26 8.45
C PHE A 148 2.29 -14.40 9.02
N LEU A 149 2.56 -13.87 10.21
CA LEU A 149 3.87 -14.00 10.85
C LEU A 149 4.25 -15.45 11.07
N CYS A 150 3.31 -16.29 11.52
CA CYS A 150 3.52 -17.72 11.70
C CYS A 150 3.80 -18.48 10.40
N GLY A 151 3.43 -17.91 9.24
CA GLY A 151 3.78 -18.41 7.91
C GLY A 151 5.22 -18.11 7.47
N ILE A 152 5.91 -17.21 8.18
CA ILE A 152 7.31 -16.86 7.87
C ILE A 152 8.24 -17.88 8.52
N ASN A 153 9.13 -18.46 7.74
CA ASN A 153 10.08 -19.44 8.27
C ASN A 153 10.95 -18.82 9.40
N GLY A 154 11.03 -19.50 10.53
CA GLY A 154 11.79 -19.08 11.70
C GLY A 154 11.12 -18.04 12.60
N SER A 155 9.89 -17.60 12.32
CA SER A 155 9.19 -16.59 13.14
C SER A 155 8.52 -17.15 14.41
N SER A 156 8.24 -18.45 14.46
CA SER A 156 7.50 -19.08 15.56
C SER A 156 8.08 -18.80 16.96
N PRO A 157 9.42 -18.88 17.20
CA PRO A 157 9.99 -18.52 18.50
C PRO A 157 9.81 -17.03 18.84
N VAL A 158 9.86 -16.16 17.82
CA VAL A 158 9.66 -14.71 18.01
C VAL A 158 8.22 -14.42 18.40
N VAL A 159 7.25 -15.02 17.71
CA VAL A 159 5.83 -14.89 18.02
C VAL A 159 5.56 -15.37 19.46
N LEU A 160 6.06 -16.55 19.82
CA LEU A 160 5.91 -17.08 21.19
C LEU A 160 6.49 -16.14 22.26
N ASN A 161 7.69 -15.61 22.01
CA ASN A 161 8.37 -14.72 22.95
C ASN A 161 7.61 -13.41 23.20
N TYR A 162 7.00 -12.83 22.13
CA TYR A 162 6.31 -11.54 22.23
C TYR A 162 4.83 -11.67 22.65
N THR A 163 4.15 -12.76 22.27
CA THR A 163 2.71 -12.91 22.52
C THR A 163 2.37 -13.87 23.64
N GLY A 164 3.33 -14.68 24.08
CA GLY A 164 3.10 -15.81 24.99
C GLY A 164 2.31 -16.96 24.37
N GLN A 165 1.96 -16.86 23.05
CA GLN A 165 1.15 -17.86 22.34
C GLN A 165 1.97 -18.57 21.27
N ASN A 166 1.79 -19.87 21.14
CA ASN A 166 2.42 -20.65 20.09
C ASN A 166 1.69 -20.40 18.74
N CYS A 167 2.40 -20.48 17.63
CA CYS A 167 1.82 -20.42 16.28
C CYS A 167 0.72 -21.47 16.02
N LEU A 168 0.70 -22.58 16.75
CA LEU A 168 -0.39 -23.55 16.71
C LEU A 168 -1.73 -23.01 17.23
N SER A 169 -1.71 -21.91 17.99
CA SER A 169 -2.93 -21.26 18.49
C SER A 169 -3.64 -20.46 17.41
N TYR A 170 -2.96 -20.15 16.32
CA TYR A 170 -3.51 -19.45 15.15
C TYR A 170 -3.95 -20.48 14.12
N ASN A 171 -5.23 -20.43 13.74
CA ASN A 171 -5.94 -21.50 12.99
C ASN A 171 -5.36 -21.85 11.63
N SER A 172 -4.53 -21.00 11.03
CA SER A 172 -3.88 -21.25 9.74
C SER A 172 -2.71 -20.29 9.55
N THR A 173 -1.79 -20.67 8.67
CA THR A 173 -0.80 -19.73 8.13
C THR A 173 -1.36 -19.10 6.86
N ILE A 174 -1.24 -17.77 6.72
CA ILE A 174 -1.63 -17.05 5.51
C ILE A 174 -0.41 -16.41 4.86
N ASN A 175 -0.43 -16.30 3.54
CA ASN A 175 0.62 -15.60 2.80
C ASN A 175 0.33 -14.10 2.77
N GLY A 176 1.36 -13.28 2.51
CA GLY A 176 1.19 -11.83 2.43
C GLY A 176 0.15 -11.39 1.39
N ILE A 177 0.04 -12.14 0.28
CA ILE A 177 -0.97 -11.86 -0.75
C ILE A 177 -2.40 -12.07 -0.26
N ASP A 178 -2.61 -12.94 0.73
CA ASP A 178 -3.93 -13.28 1.26
C ASP A 178 -4.35 -12.39 2.44
N LEU A 179 -3.42 -11.55 2.97
CA LEU A 179 -3.75 -10.48 3.89
C LEU A 179 -4.70 -9.48 3.23
N ASN A 180 -5.74 -9.07 3.95
CA ASN A 180 -6.73 -8.13 3.44
C ASN A 180 -6.22 -6.68 3.38
N LEU A 181 -5.10 -6.48 2.67
CA LEU A 181 -4.46 -5.19 2.47
C LEU A 181 -5.10 -4.40 1.31
N PRO A 182 -5.07 -3.06 1.35
CA PRO A 182 -5.56 -2.20 0.27
C PRO A 182 -4.58 -2.14 -0.92
N SER A 183 -3.90 -3.24 -1.19
CA SER A 183 -2.97 -3.41 -2.31
C SER A 183 -2.88 -4.89 -2.69
N ILE A 184 -2.43 -5.18 -3.90
CA ILE A 184 -2.15 -6.54 -4.35
C ILE A 184 -0.73 -6.56 -4.91
N THR A 185 0.14 -7.37 -4.31
CA THR A 185 1.53 -7.53 -4.75
C THR A 185 1.83 -9.00 -4.93
N ILE A 186 2.36 -9.38 -6.07
CA ILE A 186 2.72 -10.75 -6.40
C ILE A 186 4.18 -10.76 -6.86
N ALA A 187 5.07 -11.23 -5.99
CA ALA A 187 6.51 -11.28 -6.26
C ALA A 187 6.88 -12.30 -7.33
N LYS A 188 6.10 -13.37 -7.46
CA LYS A 188 6.32 -14.46 -8.42
C LYS A 188 4.99 -15.01 -8.89
N LEU A 189 4.51 -14.53 -10.02
CA LEU A 189 3.35 -15.10 -10.69
C LEU A 189 3.81 -16.08 -11.78
N TYR A 190 3.55 -17.37 -11.59
CA TYR A 190 3.93 -18.41 -12.55
C TYR A 190 2.83 -18.74 -13.56
N GLN A 191 1.58 -18.77 -13.11
CA GLN A 191 0.40 -19.11 -13.92
C GLN A 191 -0.73 -18.16 -13.58
N SER A 192 -1.87 -18.68 -13.16
CA SER A 192 -2.99 -17.89 -12.66
C SER A 192 -3.07 -17.94 -11.14
N LYS A 193 -3.55 -16.87 -10.54
CA LYS A 193 -3.84 -16.78 -9.10
C LYS A 193 -5.13 -16.00 -8.88
N THR A 194 -5.97 -16.47 -7.96
CA THR A 194 -7.13 -15.72 -7.47
C THR A 194 -6.79 -15.15 -6.13
N VAL A 195 -6.95 -13.82 -6.00
CA VAL A 195 -6.74 -13.07 -4.77
C VAL A 195 -8.09 -12.55 -4.30
N GLN A 196 -8.41 -12.74 -3.03
CA GLN A 196 -9.63 -12.20 -2.44
C GLN A 196 -9.31 -10.93 -1.65
N ARG A 197 -10.20 -9.96 -1.73
CA ARG A 197 -10.20 -8.76 -0.91
C ARG A 197 -11.61 -8.52 -0.37
N SER A 198 -11.69 -8.12 0.86
CA SER A 198 -12.93 -7.87 1.54
C SER A 198 -13.00 -6.40 1.94
N VAL A 199 -14.06 -5.72 1.53
CA VAL A 199 -14.32 -4.32 1.88
C VAL A 199 -15.54 -4.22 2.77
N THR A 200 -15.52 -3.29 3.70
CA THR A 200 -16.66 -2.93 4.56
C THR A 200 -17.07 -1.51 4.25
N ASN A 201 -18.35 -1.28 4.04
CA ASN A 201 -18.89 0.07 3.85
C ASN A 201 -19.05 0.76 5.21
N ILE A 202 -18.44 1.92 5.36
CA ILE A 202 -18.53 2.75 6.57
C ILE A 202 -19.38 4.02 6.36
N ALA A 203 -19.85 4.22 5.13
CA ALA A 203 -20.73 5.31 4.74
C ALA A 203 -22.20 4.84 4.62
N GLY A 204 -23.05 5.63 4.00
CA GLY A 204 -24.40 5.20 3.62
C GLY A 204 -24.39 4.17 2.49
N GLU A 205 -25.52 3.51 2.24
CA GLU A 205 -25.65 2.58 1.10
C GLU A 205 -25.20 3.23 -0.20
N GLU A 206 -24.38 2.53 -0.98
CA GLU A 206 -23.79 3.05 -2.22
C GLU A 206 -23.56 1.93 -3.23
N THR A 207 -23.67 2.28 -4.52
CA THR A 207 -23.40 1.34 -5.62
C THR A 207 -22.05 1.63 -6.24
N TYR A 208 -21.17 0.62 -6.22
CA TYR A 208 -19.83 0.70 -6.81
C TYR A 208 -19.75 0.02 -8.16
N ARG A 209 -19.03 0.66 -9.09
CA ARG A 209 -18.54 0.05 -10.34
C ARG A 209 -17.05 -0.24 -10.18
N VAL A 210 -16.62 -1.38 -10.71
CA VAL A 210 -15.22 -1.79 -10.64
C VAL A 210 -14.57 -1.61 -12.01
N GLY A 211 -13.49 -0.85 -12.03
CA GLY A 211 -12.63 -0.69 -13.21
C GLY A 211 -11.21 -1.12 -12.87
N TRP A 212 -10.41 -1.48 -13.88
CA TRP A 212 -9.00 -1.83 -13.67
C TRP A 212 -8.14 -1.58 -14.89
N SER A 213 -6.86 -1.36 -14.64
CA SER A 213 -5.78 -1.44 -15.62
C SER A 213 -4.89 -2.64 -15.26
N ALA A 214 -4.59 -3.49 -16.24
CA ALA A 214 -3.76 -4.67 -16.01
C ALA A 214 -2.27 -4.31 -16.08
N PRO A 215 -1.40 -4.94 -15.24
CA PRO A 215 0.03 -4.90 -15.44
C PRO A 215 0.45 -5.51 -16.78
N TYR A 216 1.58 -5.06 -17.32
CA TYR A 216 2.12 -5.65 -18.54
C TYR A 216 2.35 -7.17 -18.38
N GLY A 217 2.00 -7.93 -19.39
CA GLY A 217 2.14 -9.40 -19.38
C GLY A 217 1.11 -10.16 -18.54
N VAL A 218 0.08 -9.48 -18.06
CA VAL A 218 -0.94 -10.06 -17.17
C VAL A 218 -2.34 -9.73 -17.68
N THR A 219 -3.27 -10.66 -17.58
CA THR A 219 -4.70 -10.37 -17.70
C THR A 219 -5.36 -10.41 -16.33
N ILE A 220 -6.32 -9.51 -16.11
CA ILE A 220 -7.06 -9.38 -14.86
C ILE A 220 -8.55 -9.48 -15.12
N LYS A 221 -9.25 -10.18 -14.21
CA LYS A 221 -10.70 -10.15 -14.09
C LYS A 221 -11.06 -9.89 -12.65
N VAL A 222 -12.03 -9.03 -12.40
CA VAL A 222 -12.52 -8.73 -11.06
C VAL A 222 -14.01 -9.06 -10.99
N ALA A 223 -14.42 -9.71 -9.92
CA ALA A 223 -15.82 -10.04 -9.66
C ALA A 223 -16.19 -9.70 -8.20
N PRO A 224 -17.34 -9.07 -7.99
CA PRO A 224 -18.28 -8.53 -8.98
C PRO A 224 -17.74 -7.25 -9.64
N THR A 225 -18.21 -6.94 -10.87
CA THR A 225 -17.88 -5.70 -11.58
C THR A 225 -18.80 -4.51 -11.20
N ARG A 226 -19.90 -4.82 -10.53
CA ARG A 226 -20.84 -3.84 -9.94
C ARG A 226 -21.51 -4.47 -8.75
N PHE A 227 -21.68 -3.71 -7.66
CA PHE A 227 -22.37 -4.15 -6.47
C PHE A 227 -22.94 -2.96 -5.69
N CYS A 228 -24.09 -3.15 -5.09
CA CYS A 228 -24.60 -2.29 -4.03
C CYS A 228 -24.13 -2.85 -2.69
N ILE A 229 -23.84 -1.97 -1.74
CA ILE A 229 -23.37 -2.33 -0.41
C ILE A 229 -24.00 -1.38 0.63
N ALA A 230 -24.72 -1.95 1.56
CA ALA A 230 -25.36 -1.20 2.65
C ALA A 230 -24.33 -0.73 3.69
N SER A 231 -24.71 0.23 4.52
CA SER A 231 -23.86 0.68 5.65
C SER A 231 -23.54 -0.48 6.59
N GLY A 232 -22.27 -0.66 6.92
CA GLY A 232 -21.77 -1.76 7.75
C GLY A 232 -21.68 -3.11 7.03
N GLU A 233 -22.19 -3.24 5.81
CA GLU A 233 -22.08 -4.48 5.04
C GLU A 233 -20.65 -4.75 4.60
N ARG A 234 -20.31 -6.05 4.51
CA ARG A 234 -19.03 -6.54 3.98
C ARG A 234 -19.23 -7.21 2.63
N LYS A 235 -18.36 -6.89 1.67
CA LYS A 235 -18.36 -7.47 0.33
C LYS A 235 -17.01 -8.06 -0.01
N VAL A 236 -17.02 -9.26 -0.61
CA VAL A 236 -15.79 -9.90 -1.11
C VAL A 236 -15.63 -9.61 -2.59
N LEU A 237 -14.44 -9.20 -2.96
CA LEU A 237 -13.98 -9.02 -4.34
C LEU A 237 -13.00 -10.13 -4.67
N SER A 238 -13.23 -10.86 -5.75
CA SER A 238 -12.30 -11.86 -6.28
C SER A 238 -11.55 -11.26 -7.46
N VAL A 239 -10.23 -11.22 -7.36
CA VAL A 239 -9.32 -10.71 -8.40
C VAL A 239 -8.59 -11.89 -8.99
N PHE A 240 -8.95 -12.26 -10.21
CA PHE A 240 -8.25 -13.28 -10.98
C PHE A 240 -7.12 -12.64 -11.77
N VAL A 241 -5.89 -13.10 -11.56
CA VAL A 241 -4.66 -12.61 -12.17
C VAL A 241 -4.04 -13.77 -12.93
N ASP A 242 -3.82 -13.59 -14.24
CA ASP A 242 -3.34 -14.65 -15.11
C ASP A 242 -2.12 -14.19 -15.90
N ALA A 243 -1.01 -14.92 -15.76
CA ALA A 243 0.25 -14.63 -16.44
C ALA A 243 0.16 -14.98 -17.93
N LYS A 244 0.52 -14.05 -18.80
CA LYS A 244 0.54 -14.22 -20.25
C LYS A 244 1.93 -14.16 -20.85
N MET A 245 2.81 -13.35 -20.27
CA MET A 245 4.15 -13.14 -20.78
C MET A 245 5.12 -13.04 -19.60
N ASN A 246 6.32 -13.58 -19.78
CA ASN A 246 7.38 -13.45 -18.79
C ASN A 246 7.82 -11.97 -18.67
N SER A 247 8.00 -11.50 -17.45
CA SER A 247 8.60 -10.19 -17.19
C SER A 247 9.73 -10.33 -16.19
N SER A 248 10.91 -9.83 -16.54
CA SER A 248 12.07 -9.81 -15.62
C SER A 248 11.96 -8.71 -14.56
N THR A 249 11.09 -7.75 -14.79
CA THR A 249 10.85 -6.58 -13.93
C THR A 249 9.41 -6.53 -13.47
N ALA A 250 9.14 -5.80 -12.39
CA ALA A 250 7.79 -5.57 -11.94
C ALA A 250 6.99 -4.77 -12.96
N SER A 251 5.75 -5.16 -13.14
CA SER A 251 4.75 -4.41 -13.90
C SER A 251 3.60 -4.01 -12.99
N TYR A 252 2.91 -2.95 -13.36
CA TYR A 252 1.97 -2.27 -12.49
C TYR A 252 0.61 -2.12 -13.14
N GLY A 253 -0.40 -2.22 -12.32
CA GLY A 253 -1.78 -1.96 -12.67
C GLY A 253 -2.52 -1.38 -11.46
N ARG A 254 -3.83 -1.28 -11.61
CA ARG A 254 -4.68 -0.73 -10.57
C ARG A 254 -6.09 -1.26 -10.69
N ILE A 255 -6.76 -1.39 -9.55
CA ILE A 255 -8.19 -1.61 -9.47
C ILE A 255 -8.80 -0.38 -8.80
N GLY A 256 -9.85 0.17 -9.42
CA GLY A 256 -10.64 1.29 -8.90
C GLY A 256 -12.06 0.85 -8.59
N LEU A 257 -12.58 1.23 -7.43
CA LEU A 257 -13.99 1.10 -7.09
C LEU A 257 -14.58 2.51 -7.09
N PHE A 258 -15.56 2.75 -7.95
CA PHE A 258 -16.16 4.06 -8.18
C PHE A 258 -17.61 4.06 -7.70
N GLY A 259 -17.86 4.73 -6.60
CA GLY A 259 -19.15 4.86 -5.99
C GLY A 259 -20.03 5.91 -6.66
N ASP A 260 -21.32 5.69 -6.70
CA ASP A 260 -22.29 6.63 -7.29
C ASP A 260 -22.57 7.85 -6.39
N LYS A 261 -22.06 7.84 -5.15
CA LYS A 261 -22.07 8.99 -4.24
C LYS A 261 -20.74 9.74 -4.16
N GLY A 262 -19.77 9.36 -5.00
CA GLY A 262 -18.52 10.07 -5.17
C GLY A 262 -17.32 9.45 -4.45
N HIS A 263 -17.49 8.39 -3.66
CA HIS A 263 -16.36 7.70 -3.08
C HIS A 263 -15.54 6.97 -4.16
N VAL A 264 -14.22 7.05 -4.04
CA VAL A 264 -13.28 6.37 -4.94
C VAL A 264 -12.26 5.62 -4.11
N VAL A 265 -12.16 4.31 -4.36
CA VAL A 265 -11.21 3.42 -3.69
C VAL A 265 -10.17 2.95 -4.70
N ASN A 266 -8.90 3.20 -4.44
CA ASN A 266 -7.78 2.81 -5.28
C ASN A 266 -7.00 1.66 -4.66
N ILE A 267 -6.76 0.60 -5.45
CA ILE A 267 -6.00 -0.58 -5.04
C ILE A 267 -4.84 -0.75 -6.03
N PRO A 268 -3.60 -0.38 -5.65
CA PRO A 268 -2.44 -0.60 -6.51
C PRO A 268 -2.16 -2.09 -6.67
N LEU A 269 -1.73 -2.46 -7.87
CA LEU A 269 -1.37 -3.83 -8.24
C LEU A 269 0.05 -3.84 -8.78
N SER A 270 0.89 -4.71 -8.23
CA SER A 270 2.29 -4.90 -8.64
C SER A 270 2.58 -6.38 -8.83
N VAL A 271 3.10 -6.76 -10.00
CA VAL A 271 3.31 -8.18 -10.34
C VAL A 271 4.66 -8.37 -11.03
N ILE A 272 5.39 -9.41 -10.65
CA ILE A 272 6.48 -9.97 -11.45
C ILE A 272 6.02 -11.32 -12.00
N VAL A 273 5.99 -11.42 -13.32
CA VAL A 273 5.61 -12.67 -14.00
C VAL A 273 6.85 -13.51 -14.26
N LYS A 274 6.80 -14.78 -13.86
CA LYS A 274 7.81 -15.77 -14.13
C LYS A 274 7.17 -16.99 -14.81
N VAL A 275 7.12 -16.97 -16.13
CA VAL A 275 6.63 -18.14 -16.90
C VAL A 275 7.75 -19.19 -16.93
N THR A 276 7.47 -20.37 -16.44
CA THR A 276 8.33 -21.53 -16.63
C THR A 276 8.09 -22.08 -18.04
N TYR A 277 9.06 -21.96 -18.92
CA TYR A 277 9.03 -22.72 -20.16
C TYR A 277 9.40 -24.17 -19.83
N ASN A 278 8.48 -25.10 -20.02
CA ASN A 278 8.85 -26.51 -20.08
C ASN A 278 9.70 -26.69 -21.33
N THR A 279 11.01 -26.70 -21.18
CA THR A 279 11.91 -27.23 -22.20
C THR A 279 11.72 -28.77 -22.21
N THR A 280 10.71 -29.22 -22.89
CA THR A 280 10.73 -30.60 -23.40
C THR A 280 11.83 -30.65 -24.46
N THR A 281 13.05 -30.90 -24.04
CA THR A 281 14.08 -31.42 -24.94
C THR A 281 13.63 -32.78 -25.40
N ASN A 282 12.96 -32.86 -26.54
CA ASN A 282 12.92 -34.07 -27.30
C ASN A 282 14.36 -34.36 -27.79
N VAL A 283 15.03 -35.31 -27.15
CA VAL A 283 16.22 -35.99 -27.67
C VAL A 283 15.74 -37.26 -28.41
#